data_67c72b4b25bb634504b1c593dbe4318c
#
_entry.id   67c72b4b25bb634504b1c593dbe4318c
#
_cell.length_a   1.000
_cell.length_b   1.000
_cell.length_c   1.000
_cell.angle_alpha   90.00
_cell.angle_beta   90.00
_cell.angle_gamma   90.00
#
_symmetry.space_group_name_H-M   'P 1'
#
loop_
_entity.id
_entity.type
_entity.pdbx_description
1 polymer ?
#
loop_
_entity_poly.entity_id
_entity_poly.type
_entity_poly.pdbx_seq_one_letter_code
_entity_poly.pdbx_strand_id
1 'polypeptide(L)'
;MAAISASLVKQLRERTGLGMMECKKALSEADGDIEQAIENLRKNAGLKSAKKAGRVAAEGAILTRVSEDGRTAVMLEVNSETDFVARDDNFTAFADQVIAKVFETKSEDVASLMEGGLEDARQQLVQKIGENISVRRAVVVDAPEGGVVGAYVHGSRIGVLTVLSAGSADVAKDIAMHVAAINPSAAHPEDMPQAELDSEKAIILAQPDMAGKPAEIAEKMVQGRLKKYLAENSLTQQPFVKDPNQTVAEYVKAAGGEVVSFTRFEVGAVSYTHLTLPTIYSV
;
A
#
# COMPACT_ATOMS: atom_id res chain seq x y z
N MET A 1 27.30 28.13 -32.83
CA MET A 1 26.36 27.85 -31.72
C MET A 1 25.48 29.07 -31.54
N ALA A 2 24.18 28.93 -31.76
CA ALA A 2 23.24 30.03 -31.56
C ALA A 2 23.24 30.41 -30.06
N ALA A 3 23.23 31.71 -29.76
CA ALA A 3 23.15 32.18 -28.39
C ALA A 3 21.76 31.84 -27.82
N ILE A 4 21.68 30.91 -26.86
CA ILE A 4 20.43 30.53 -26.22
C ILE A 4 19.91 31.70 -25.39
N SER A 5 18.76 32.27 -25.79
CA SER A 5 18.15 33.38 -25.09
C SER A 5 17.51 32.97 -23.76
N ALA A 6 17.49 33.89 -22.80
CA ALA A 6 16.82 33.65 -21.51
C ALA A 6 15.31 33.37 -21.67
N SER A 7 14.69 33.93 -22.72
CA SER A 7 13.27 33.69 -23.03
C SER A 7 13.00 32.24 -23.47
N LEU A 8 13.88 31.64 -24.29
CA LEU A 8 13.78 30.25 -24.70
C LEU A 8 13.96 29.31 -23.51
N VAL A 9 14.91 29.61 -22.62
CA VAL A 9 15.10 28.83 -21.38
C VAL A 9 13.87 28.90 -20.48
N LYS A 10 13.27 30.09 -20.33
CA LYS A 10 12.03 30.29 -19.58
C LYS A 10 10.88 29.49 -20.19
N GLN A 11 10.70 29.57 -21.50
CA GLN A 11 9.64 28.84 -22.21
C GLN A 11 9.79 27.32 -22.06
N LEU A 12 10.99 26.77 -22.21
CA LEU A 12 11.23 25.35 -22.03
C LEU A 12 10.98 24.93 -20.57
N ARG A 13 11.37 25.76 -19.58
CA ARG A 13 11.14 25.52 -18.18
C ARG A 13 9.64 25.52 -17.84
N GLU A 14 8.85 26.44 -18.38
CA GLU A 14 7.40 26.48 -18.18
C GLU A 14 6.70 25.22 -18.74
N ARG A 15 7.20 24.68 -19.87
CA ARG A 15 6.66 23.47 -20.51
C ARG A 15 7.08 22.17 -19.81
N THR A 16 8.27 22.11 -19.22
CA THR A 16 8.85 20.86 -18.68
C THR A 16 8.89 20.81 -17.16
N GLY A 17 8.83 21.97 -16.51
CA GLY A 17 9.00 22.09 -15.05
C GLY A 17 10.41 21.78 -14.55
N LEU A 18 11.40 21.58 -15.44
CA LEU A 18 12.78 21.24 -15.10
C LEU A 18 13.60 22.45 -14.66
N GLY A 19 14.76 22.21 -14.06
CA GLY A 19 15.67 23.26 -13.60
C GLY A 19 16.23 24.11 -14.75
N MET A 20 16.49 25.42 -14.48
CA MET A 20 16.98 26.38 -15.48
C MET A 20 18.25 25.92 -16.20
N MET A 21 19.22 25.36 -15.48
CA MET A 21 20.48 24.90 -16.06
C MET A 21 20.29 23.65 -16.93
N GLU A 22 19.38 22.78 -16.59
CA GLU A 22 19.03 21.61 -17.39
C GLU A 22 18.34 22.03 -18.70
N CYS A 23 17.38 22.96 -18.63
CA CYS A 23 16.73 23.53 -19.80
C CYS A 23 17.73 24.26 -20.73
N LYS A 24 18.64 25.04 -20.14
CA LYS A 24 19.70 25.71 -20.91
C LYS A 24 20.60 24.71 -21.63
N LYS A 25 21.02 23.65 -20.96
CA LYS A 25 21.84 22.58 -21.53
C LYS A 25 21.12 21.88 -22.67
N ALA A 26 19.87 21.48 -22.46
CA ALA A 26 19.06 20.79 -23.47
C ALA A 26 18.86 21.67 -24.74
N LEU A 27 18.59 22.96 -24.55
CA LEU A 27 18.50 23.91 -25.69
C LEU A 27 19.82 24.08 -26.41
N SER A 28 20.96 24.10 -25.70
CA SER A 28 22.27 24.17 -26.30
C SER A 28 22.60 22.93 -27.14
N GLU A 29 22.21 21.75 -26.69
CA GLU A 29 22.37 20.49 -27.40
C GLU A 29 21.42 20.34 -28.60
N ALA A 30 20.32 21.11 -28.62
CA ALA A 30 19.31 21.15 -29.67
C ALA A 30 19.41 22.42 -30.56
N ASP A 31 20.53 23.16 -30.51
CA ASP A 31 20.75 24.41 -31.26
C ASP A 31 19.60 25.44 -31.14
N GLY A 32 18.89 25.42 -29.98
CA GLY A 32 17.78 26.33 -29.68
C GLY A 32 16.40 25.81 -30.12
N ASP A 33 16.30 24.61 -30.67
CA ASP A 33 15.03 23.99 -31.00
C ASP A 33 14.37 23.44 -29.74
N ILE A 34 13.20 24.01 -29.36
CA ILE A 34 12.46 23.63 -28.14
C ILE A 34 11.88 22.21 -28.23
N GLU A 35 11.34 21.82 -29.39
CA GLU A 35 10.73 20.52 -29.56
C GLU A 35 11.79 19.41 -29.51
N GLN A 36 12.90 19.60 -30.17
CA GLN A 36 14.05 18.71 -30.11
C GLN A 36 14.62 18.63 -28.69
N ALA A 37 14.68 19.76 -27.96
CA ALA A 37 15.14 19.81 -26.59
C ALA A 37 14.20 18.99 -25.66
N ILE A 38 12.88 19.09 -25.84
CA ILE A 38 11.88 18.28 -25.09
C ILE A 38 12.05 16.79 -25.38
N GLU A 39 12.22 16.42 -26.65
CA GLU A 39 12.44 15.02 -27.03
C GLU A 39 13.72 14.45 -26.40
N ASN A 40 14.82 15.21 -26.46
CA ASN A 40 16.08 14.81 -25.81
C ASN A 40 15.96 14.69 -24.31
N LEU A 41 15.21 15.58 -23.64
CA LEU A 41 14.95 15.52 -22.22
C LEU A 41 14.14 14.27 -21.85
N ARG A 42 13.14 13.90 -22.65
CA ARG A 42 12.36 12.66 -22.45
C ARG A 42 13.24 11.42 -22.60
N LYS A 43 14.06 11.33 -23.64
CA LYS A 43 15.02 10.22 -23.81
C LYS A 43 16.00 10.11 -22.64
N ASN A 44 16.45 11.23 -22.12
CA ASN A 44 17.36 11.28 -20.97
C ASN A 44 16.69 10.95 -19.63
N ALA A 45 15.37 11.11 -19.51
CA ALA A 45 14.63 10.81 -18.30
C ALA A 45 14.77 9.33 -17.89
N GLY A 46 14.67 8.40 -18.85
CA GLY A 46 14.87 6.99 -18.64
C GLY A 46 16.25 6.65 -18.08
N LEU A 47 17.31 7.25 -18.64
CA LEU A 47 18.69 7.05 -18.16
C LEU A 47 18.90 7.58 -16.74
N LYS A 48 18.29 8.72 -16.41
CA LYS A 48 18.35 9.31 -15.06
C LYS A 48 17.58 8.46 -14.04
N SER A 49 16.39 8.00 -14.44
CA SER A 49 15.57 7.10 -13.62
C SER A 49 16.31 5.79 -13.33
N ALA A 50 16.89 5.15 -14.35
CA ALA A 50 17.66 3.91 -14.21
C ALA A 50 18.84 4.04 -13.22
N LYS A 51 19.56 5.19 -13.27
CA LYS A 51 20.66 5.47 -12.33
C LYS A 51 20.21 5.60 -10.86
N LYS A 52 18.93 5.93 -10.65
CA LYS A 52 18.36 6.11 -9.30
C LYS A 52 17.58 4.88 -8.81
N ALA A 53 17.22 3.95 -9.70
CA ALA A 53 16.40 2.80 -9.37
C ALA A 53 16.97 1.92 -8.24
N GLY A 54 18.30 1.92 -8.04
CA GLY A 54 18.95 1.20 -6.94
C GLY A 54 18.96 1.94 -5.59
N ARG A 55 18.44 3.17 -5.51
CA ARG A 55 18.37 3.91 -4.24
C ARG A 55 17.19 3.44 -3.43
N VAL A 56 17.37 3.37 -2.10
CA VAL A 56 16.31 2.97 -1.18
C VAL A 56 15.22 4.02 -1.15
N ALA A 57 14.01 3.64 -1.51
CA ALA A 57 12.80 4.44 -1.43
C ALA A 57 11.90 3.86 -0.34
N ALA A 58 12.18 4.22 0.92
CA ALA A 58 11.50 3.71 2.11
C ALA A 58 10.34 4.61 2.58
N GLU A 59 10.25 5.82 2.05
CA GLU A 59 9.13 6.74 2.26
C GLU A 59 8.14 6.64 1.10
N GLY A 60 7.05 7.40 1.15
CA GLY A 60 6.03 7.38 0.10
C GLY A 60 4.63 7.62 0.63
N ALA A 61 3.64 7.21 -0.16
CA ALA A 61 2.24 7.33 0.19
C ALA A 61 1.43 6.08 -0.19
N ILE A 62 0.39 5.82 0.60
CA ILE A 62 -0.65 4.86 0.30
C ILE A 62 -1.93 5.62 -0.05
N LEU A 63 -2.53 5.21 -1.16
CA LEU A 63 -3.79 5.73 -1.64
C LEU A 63 -4.83 4.62 -1.67
N THR A 64 -6.10 5.00 -1.49
CA THR A 64 -7.23 4.07 -1.62
C THR A 64 -8.33 4.71 -2.47
N ARG A 65 -9.07 3.89 -3.19
CA ARG A 65 -10.27 4.30 -3.92
C ARG A 65 -11.35 3.24 -3.78
N VAL A 66 -12.58 3.68 -3.52
CA VAL A 66 -13.75 2.80 -3.38
C VAL A 66 -14.75 3.15 -4.47
N SER A 67 -15.41 2.14 -5.03
CA SER A 67 -16.49 2.32 -6.01
C SER A 67 -17.71 2.99 -5.36
N GLU A 68 -18.53 3.65 -6.18
CA GLU A 68 -19.73 4.35 -5.71
C GLU A 68 -20.76 3.39 -5.07
N ASP A 69 -20.82 2.15 -5.53
CA ASP A 69 -21.65 1.10 -4.97
C ASP A 69 -21.09 0.44 -3.70
N GLY A 70 -19.88 0.85 -3.28
CA GLY A 70 -19.20 0.32 -2.09
C GLY A 70 -18.78 -1.15 -2.18
N ARG A 71 -18.68 -1.72 -3.39
CA ARG A 71 -18.41 -3.15 -3.58
C ARG A 71 -16.97 -3.47 -4.00
N THR A 72 -16.29 -2.52 -4.59
CA THR A 72 -14.89 -2.66 -5.01
C THR A 72 -14.05 -1.61 -4.33
N ALA A 73 -12.90 -1.99 -3.81
CA ALA A 73 -11.88 -1.03 -3.38
C ALA A 73 -10.52 -1.41 -3.92
N VAL A 74 -9.68 -0.39 -4.15
CA VAL A 74 -8.30 -0.56 -4.53
C VAL A 74 -7.40 0.21 -3.58
N MET A 75 -6.19 -0.31 -3.37
CA MET A 75 -5.15 0.35 -2.60
C MET A 75 -3.83 0.27 -3.35
N LEU A 76 -3.06 1.35 -3.29
CA LEU A 76 -1.80 1.52 -4.00
C LEU A 76 -0.73 2.03 -3.04
N GLU A 77 0.48 1.51 -3.13
CA GLU A 77 1.69 2.05 -2.48
C GLU A 77 2.64 2.58 -3.54
N VAL A 78 2.97 3.88 -3.44
CA VAL A 78 4.00 4.54 -4.25
C VAL A 78 5.09 5.04 -3.31
N ASN A 79 6.35 4.67 -3.58
CA ASN A 79 7.47 5.00 -2.73
C ASN A 79 8.33 6.13 -3.31
N SER A 80 8.98 6.88 -2.40
CA SER A 80 9.97 7.93 -2.63
C SER A 80 11.15 7.78 -1.66
N GLU A 81 12.24 8.52 -1.89
CA GLU A 81 13.39 8.50 -0.96
C GLU A 81 13.07 9.27 0.34
N THR A 82 12.31 10.38 0.25
CA THR A 82 11.99 11.24 1.38
C THR A 82 10.48 11.46 1.55
N ASP A 83 10.06 11.80 2.77
CA ASP A 83 8.68 12.16 3.09
C ASP A 83 8.27 13.54 2.52
N PHE A 84 9.23 14.41 2.20
CA PHE A 84 8.97 15.67 1.52
C PHE A 84 8.41 15.43 0.11
N VAL A 85 9.01 14.48 -0.63
CA VAL A 85 8.54 14.11 -1.97
C VAL A 85 7.17 13.44 -1.91
N ALA A 86 6.91 12.62 -0.90
CA ALA A 86 5.60 12.00 -0.71
C ALA A 86 4.45 13.02 -0.56
N ARG A 87 4.75 14.28 -0.25
CA ARG A 87 3.79 15.39 -0.12
C ARG A 87 3.84 16.39 -1.29
N ASP A 88 4.73 16.17 -2.27
CA ASP A 88 4.83 17.02 -3.46
C ASP A 88 3.62 16.83 -4.38
N ASP A 89 3.08 17.94 -4.91
CA ASP A 89 1.88 17.92 -5.75
C ASP A 89 2.08 17.07 -7.02
N ASN A 90 3.30 17.04 -7.59
CA ASN A 90 3.57 16.24 -8.78
C ASN A 90 3.63 14.74 -8.45
N PHE A 91 4.15 14.38 -7.27
CA PHE A 91 4.13 13.01 -6.77
C PHE A 91 2.69 12.55 -6.53
N THR A 92 1.89 13.37 -5.85
CA THR A 92 0.47 13.08 -5.59
C THR A 92 -0.31 12.93 -6.90
N ALA A 93 -0.14 13.85 -7.85
CA ALA A 93 -0.80 13.77 -9.16
C ALA A 93 -0.40 12.50 -9.95
N PHE A 94 0.84 12.06 -9.86
CA PHE A 94 1.27 10.80 -10.45
C PHE A 94 0.63 9.59 -9.75
N ALA A 95 0.64 9.55 -8.42
CA ALA A 95 0.03 8.48 -7.65
C ALA A 95 -1.49 8.37 -7.93
N ASP A 96 -2.18 9.52 -8.09
CA ASP A 96 -3.58 9.57 -8.47
C ASP A 96 -3.85 8.99 -9.87
N GLN A 97 -2.95 9.23 -10.84
CA GLN A 97 -3.06 8.61 -12.17
C GLN A 97 -2.89 7.09 -12.09
N VAL A 98 -1.94 6.61 -11.30
CA VAL A 98 -1.71 5.17 -11.13
C VAL A 98 -2.90 4.50 -10.45
N ILE A 99 -3.42 5.04 -9.34
CA ILE A 99 -4.56 4.43 -8.64
C ILE A 99 -5.84 4.48 -9.49
N ALA A 100 -6.02 5.53 -10.30
CA ALA A 100 -7.12 5.58 -11.25
C ALA A 100 -7.03 4.44 -12.28
N LYS A 101 -5.82 4.14 -12.75
CA LYS A 101 -5.57 3.02 -13.67
C LYS A 101 -5.82 1.66 -13.01
N VAL A 102 -5.33 1.45 -11.76
CA VAL A 102 -5.65 0.25 -10.98
C VAL A 102 -7.16 0.06 -10.86
N PHE A 103 -7.88 1.12 -10.52
CA PHE A 103 -9.34 1.07 -10.36
C PHE A 103 -10.08 0.76 -11.65
N GLU A 104 -9.64 1.34 -12.78
CA GLU A 104 -10.22 1.12 -14.11
C GLU A 104 -9.99 -0.32 -14.61
N THR A 105 -8.75 -0.80 -14.47
CA THR A 105 -8.35 -2.10 -15.04
C THR A 105 -8.53 -3.27 -14.09
N LYS A 106 -8.71 -2.99 -12.79
CA LYS A 106 -8.72 -3.99 -11.70
C LYS A 106 -7.47 -4.90 -11.73
N SER A 107 -6.34 -4.36 -12.19
CA SER A 107 -5.07 -5.07 -12.24
C SER A 107 -4.23 -4.78 -11.00
N GLU A 108 -3.62 -5.81 -10.44
CA GLU A 108 -2.62 -5.72 -9.37
C GLU A 108 -1.18 -5.84 -9.90
N ASP A 109 -1.05 -6.24 -11.18
CA ASP A 109 0.27 -6.36 -11.83
C ASP A 109 0.85 -4.99 -12.16
N VAL A 110 1.79 -4.55 -11.32
CA VAL A 110 2.46 -3.25 -11.45
C VAL A 110 3.15 -3.11 -12.81
N ALA A 111 3.75 -4.18 -13.35
CA ALA A 111 4.44 -4.11 -14.63
C ALA A 111 3.46 -3.74 -15.76
N SER A 112 2.33 -4.43 -15.81
CA SER A 112 1.26 -4.15 -16.76
C SER A 112 0.62 -2.77 -16.56
N LEU A 113 0.43 -2.35 -15.29
CA LEU A 113 -0.12 -1.03 -14.97
C LEU A 113 0.76 0.11 -15.48
N MET A 114 2.08 -0.06 -15.45
CA MET A 114 3.04 0.96 -15.86
C MET A 114 3.17 1.10 -17.38
N GLU A 115 2.61 0.18 -18.16
CA GLU A 115 2.52 0.32 -19.62
C GLU A 115 1.62 1.51 -20.02
N GLY A 116 1.70 1.90 -21.29
CA GLY A 116 0.80 2.91 -21.85
C GLY A 116 1.05 4.34 -21.36
N GLY A 117 2.28 4.67 -20.96
CA GLY A 117 2.72 6.04 -20.66
C GLY A 117 2.90 6.36 -19.17
N LEU A 118 2.45 5.51 -18.24
CA LEU A 118 2.70 5.73 -16.79
C LEU A 118 4.19 5.58 -16.44
N GLU A 119 4.91 4.67 -17.10
CA GLU A 119 6.37 4.56 -16.91
C GLU A 119 7.08 5.81 -17.39
N ASP A 120 6.68 6.38 -18.53
CA ASP A 120 7.24 7.65 -19.02
C ASP A 120 6.94 8.78 -18.04
N ALA A 121 5.73 8.85 -17.50
CA ALA A 121 5.35 9.84 -16.50
C ALA A 121 6.18 9.70 -15.22
N ARG A 122 6.41 8.46 -14.73
CA ARG A 122 7.28 8.18 -13.60
C ARG A 122 8.72 8.64 -13.85
N GLN A 123 9.27 8.33 -15.01
CA GLN A 123 10.64 8.72 -15.37
C GLN A 123 10.81 10.23 -15.44
N GLN A 124 9.83 10.95 -15.99
CA GLN A 124 9.82 12.40 -16.02
C GLN A 124 9.71 12.99 -14.61
N LEU A 125 8.90 12.36 -13.74
CA LEU A 125 8.78 12.76 -12.34
C LEU A 125 10.10 12.57 -11.58
N VAL A 126 10.77 11.42 -11.75
CA VAL A 126 12.11 11.14 -11.19
C VAL A 126 13.14 12.15 -11.68
N GLN A 127 13.07 12.56 -12.95
CA GLN A 127 13.96 13.59 -13.50
C GLN A 127 13.68 14.96 -12.86
N LYS A 128 12.40 15.32 -12.70
CA LYS A 128 11.97 16.61 -12.17
C LYS A 128 12.31 16.77 -10.69
N ILE A 129 11.98 15.77 -9.90
CA ILE A 129 12.14 15.79 -8.42
C ILE A 129 13.58 15.46 -8.03
N GLY A 130 14.22 14.51 -8.72
CA GLY A 130 15.59 14.12 -8.43
C GLY A 130 15.73 12.95 -7.48
N GLU A 131 14.63 12.29 -7.08
CA GLU A 131 14.60 11.11 -6.23
C GLU A 131 14.16 9.86 -6.99
N ASN A 132 14.46 8.68 -6.45
CA ASN A 132 13.86 7.43 -6.90
C ASN A 132 12.38 7.41 -6.51
N ILE A 133 11.52 7.11 -7.47
CA ILE A 133 10.08 6.96 -7.27
C ILE A 133 9.69 5.63 -7.91
N SER A 134 8.97 4.80 -7.15
CA SER A 134 8.52 3.49 -7.61
C SER A 134 7.07 3.20 -7.20
N VAL A 135 6.31 2.63 -8.12
CA VAL A 135 5.05 1.97 -7.78
C VAL A 135 5.41 0.60 -7.23
N ARG A 136 5.10 0.37 -5.97
CA ARG A 136 5.56 -0.84 -5.27
C ARG A 136 4.59 -1.99 -5.39
N ARG A 137 3.32 -1.73 -5.12
CA ARG A 137 2.26 -2.73 -5.12
C ARG A 137 0.89 -2.09 -5.22
N ALA A 138 -0.04 -2.84 -5.75
CA ALA A 138 -1.45 -2.53 -5.76
C ALA A 138 -2.24 -3.74 -5.28
N VAL A 139 -3.45 -3.54 -4.79
CA VAL A 139 -4.40 -4.59 -4.44
C VAL A 139 -5.80 -4.15 -4.82
N VAL A 140 -6.60 -5.10 -5.27
CA VAL A 140 -8.01 -4.95 -5.59
C VAL A 140 -8.80 -5.90 -4.70
N VAL A 141 -9.83 -5.40 -4.03
CA VAL A 141 -10.75 -6.24 -3.26
C VAL A 141 -12.18 -6.00 -3.71
N ASP A 142 -12.92 -7.08 -3.87
CA ASP A 142 -14.34 -7.05 -4.18
C ASP A 142 -15.13 -7.67 -3.01
N ALA A 143 -16.25 -7.05 -2.64
CA ALA A 143 -17.16 -7.60 -1.65
C ALA A 143 -18.01 -8.71 -2.27
N PRO A 144 -18.38 -9.75 -1.50
CA PRO A 144 -19.35 -10.76 -1.93
C PRO A 144 -20.73 -10.13 -2.19
N GLU A 145 -21.65 -10.89 -2.73
CA GLU A 145 -23.02 -10.43 -2.95
C GLU A 145 -23.66 -9.99 -1.63
N GLY A 146 -24.21 -8.78 -1.60
CA GLY A 146 -24.73 -8.15 -0.37
C GLY A 146 -23.67 -7.56 0.56
N GLY A 147 -22.39 -7.78 0.28
CA GLY A 147 -21.27 -7.28 1.06
C GLY A 147 -20.88 -5.84 0.75
N VAL A 148 -19.94 -5.33 1.55
CA VAL A 148 -19.43 -3.96 1.47
C VAL A 148 -17.95 -3.93 1.74
N VAL A 149 -17.23 -3.00 1.08
CA VAL A 149 -15.82 -2.70 1.37
C VAL A 149 -15.68 -1.42 2.18
N GLY A 150 -14.71 -1.40 3.08
CA GLY A 150 -14.29 -0.20 3.81
C GLY A 150 -12.84 0.15 3.47
N ALA A 151 -12.52 1.44 3.48
CA ALA A 151 -11.16 1.91 3.28
C ALA A 151 -10.82 2.98 4.31
N TYR A 152 -9.58 2.94 4.79
CA TYR A 152 -9.04 3.94 5.69
C TYR A 152 -7.56 4.16 5.42
N VAL A 153 -7.14 5.42 5.41
CA VAL A 153 -5.73 5.80 5.29
C VAL A 153 -5.35 6.69 6.46
N HIS A 154 -4.32 6.29 7.20
CA HIS A 154 -3.79 7.06 8.34
C HIS A 154 -2.48 7.75 7.95
N GLY A 155 -2.50 9.08 7.91
CA GLY A 155 -1.31 9.91 7.66
C GLY A 155 -0.57 9.60 6.36
N SER A 156 -1.26 9.11 5.32
CA SER A 156 -0.71 8.62 4.05
C SER A 156 0.25 7.43 4.19
N ARG A 157 0.53 6.94 5.39
CA ARG A 157 1.55 5.90 5.66
C ARG A 157 0.97 4.51 5.89
N ILE A 158 -0.24 4.42 6.42
CA ILE A 158 -0.93 3.14 6.65
C ILE A 158 -2.24 3.18 5.89
N GLY A 159 -2.46 2.20 5.04
CA GLY A 159 -3.73 1.99 4.35
C GLY A 159 -4.34 0.66 4.71
N VAL A 160 -5.65 0.62 4.85
CA VAL A 160 -6.40 -0.60 5.15
C VAL A 160 -7.63 -0.66 4.26
N LEU A 161 -7.85 -1.82 3.68
CA LEU A 161 -9.11 -2.23 3.07
C LEU A 161 -9.72 -3.33 3.92
N THR A 162 -11.03 -3.29 4.15
CA THR A 162 -11.80 -4.35 4.82
C THR A 162 -12.95 -4.79 3.96
N VAL A 163 -13.29 -6.06 4.03
CA VAL A 163 -14.42 -6.66 3.34
C VAL A 163 -15.36 -7.25 4.38
N LEU A 164 -16.62 -6.84 4.35
CA LEU A 164 -17.69 -7.39 5.18
C LEU A 164 -18.72 -8.11 4.30
N SER A 165 -19.32 -9.18 4.82
CA SER A 165 -20.37 -9.94 4.11
C SER A 165 -21.68 -9.18 4.00
N ALA A 166 -21.95 -8.23 4.89
CA ALA A 166 -23.06 -7.30 4.89
C ALA A 166 -22.76 -6.13 5.85
N GLY A 167 -23.64 -5.13 5.90
CA GLY A 167 -23.51 -3.95 6.77
C GLY A 167 -23.38 -2.66 5.98
N SER A 168 -22.90 -1.61 6.62
CA SER A 168 -22.71 -0.29 5.99
C SER A 168 -21.23 0.02 5.72
N ALA A 169 -21.00 0.95 4.79
CA ALA A 169 -19.66 1.47 4.52
C ALA A 169 -18.99 2.09 5.75
N ASP A 170 -19.79 2.71 6.66
CA ASP A 170 -19.26 3.28 7.90
C ASP A 170 -18.75 2.20 8.85
N VAL A 171 -19.49 1.09 9.00
CA VAL A 171 -19.04 -0.06 9.80
C VAL A 171 -17.75 -0.64 9.21
N ALA A 172 -17.69 -0.87 7.90
CA ALA A 172 -16.50 -1.38 7.24
C ALA A 172 -15.30 -0.43 7.42
N LYS A 173 -15.50 0.88 7.32
CA LYS A 173 -14.47 1.90 7.59
C LYS A 173 -14.01 1.89 9.04
N ASP A 174 -14.91 1.70 9.99
CA ASP A 174 -14.58 1.61 11.42
C ASP A 174 -13.68 0.42 11.71
N ILE A 175 -13.94 -0.72 11.06
CA ILE A 175 -13.05 -1.89 11.14
C ILE A 175 -11.69 -1.60 10.48
N ALA A 176 -11.66 -0.90 9.34
CA ALA A 176 -10.41 -0.49 8.72
C ALA A 176 -9.57 0.43 9.64
N MET A 177 -10.22 1.33 10.39
CA MET A 177 -9.55 2.15 11.41
C MET A 177 -8.98 1.30 12.55
N HIS A 178 -9.74 0.31 13.02
CA HIS A 178 -9.28 -0.64 14.04
C HIS A 178 -8.04 -1.41 13.56
N VAL A 179 -8.08 -1.97 12.35
CA VAL A 179 -6.94 -2.70 11.76
C VAL A 179 -5.71 -1.79 11.60
N ALA A 180 -5.90 -0.54 11.20
CA ALA A 180 -4.80 0.42 11.09
C ALA A 180 -4.10 0.65 12.44
N ALA A 181 -4.87 0.72 13.53
CA ALA A 181 -4.38 1.01 14.88
C ALA A 181 -3.77 -0.22 15.57
N ILE A 182 -4.40 -1.38 15.48
CA ILE A 182 -4.06 -2.58 16.26
C ILE A 182 -3.16 -3.54 15.48
N ASN A 183 -3.22 -3.53 14.14
CA ASN A 183 -2.42 -4.37 13.25
C ASN A 183 -2.56 -5.89 13.54
N PRO A 184 -3.76 -6.47 13.48
CA PRO A 184 -3.94 -7.90 13.65
C PRO A 184 -3.18 -8.71 12.60
N SER A 185 -2.75 -9.93 12.96
CA SER A 185 -2.05 -10.84 12.03
C SER A 185 -3.02 -11.57 11.09
N ALA A 186 -4.24 -11.85 11.54
CA ALA A 186 -5.26 -12.59 10.78
C ALA A 186 -6.66 -12.00 10.98
N ALA A 187 -7.58 -12.27 10.05
CA ALA A 187 -8.98 -11.88 10.21
C ALA A 187 -9.67 -12.74 11.26
N HIS A 188 -9.51 -14.06 11.18
CA HIS A 188 -10.07 -15.03 12.11
C HIS A 188 -8.96 -15.88 12.73
N PRO A 189 -9.19 -16.51 13.90
CA PRO A 189 -8.20 -17.41 14.52
C PRO A 189 -7.76 -18.56 13.62
N GLU A 190 -8.67 -19.09 12.80
CA GLU A 190 -8.43 -20.17 11.85
C GLU A 190 -7.55 -19.75 10.65
N ASP A 191 -7.46 -18.46 10.36
CA ASP A 191 -6.64 -17.90 9.28
C ASP A 191 -5.18 -17.68 9.72
N MET A 192 -4.89 -17.89 11.03
CA MET A 192 -3.54 -17.70 11.55
C MET A 192 -2.55 -18.68 10.90
N PRO A 193 -1.44 -18.20 10.31
CA PRO A 193 -0.47 -19.08 9.67
C PRO A 193 0.10 -20.10 10.65
N GLN A 194 0.15 -21.38 10.23
CA GLN A 194 0.67 -22.46 11.07
C GLN A 194 2.12 -22.20 11.51
N ALA A 195 2.94 -21.62 10.67
CA ALA A 195 4.33 -21.27 11.00
C ALA A 195 4.42 -20.24 12.16
N GLU A 196 3.47 -19.31 12.24
CA GLU A 196 3.38 -18.33 13.32
C GLU A 196 2.95 -19.01 14.63
N LEU A 197 1.97 -19.90 14.56
CA LEU A 197 1.55 -20.71 15.71
C LEU A 197 2.66 -21.63 16.23
N ASP A 198 3.41 -22.26 15.34
CA ASP A 198 4.53 -23.14 15.70
C ASP A 198 5.68 -22.33 16.34
N SER A 199 5.96 -21.14 15.84
CA SER A 199 6.92 -20.21 16.41
C SER A 199 6.50 -19.77 17.82
N GLU A 200 5.25 -19.34 17.99
CA GLU A 200 4.73 -18.94 19.31
C GLU A 200 4.72 -20.11 20.30
N LYS A 201 4.35 -21.30 19.84
CA LYS A 201 4.42 -22.53 20.67
C LYS A 201 5.85 -22.80 21.14
N ALA A 202 6.85 -22.66 20.27
CA ALA A 202 8.25 -22.82 20.63
C ALA A 202 8.71 -21.78 21.67
N ILE A 203 8.27 -20.52 21.51
CA ILE A 203 8.53 -19.44 22.47
C ILE A 203 7.91 -19.76 23.83
N ILE A 204 6.66 -20.20 23.88
CA ILE A 204 5.95 -20.56 25.10
C ILE A 204 6.70 -21.70 25.82
N LEU A 205 7.10 -22.74 25.10
CA LEU A 205 7.80 -23.89 25.67
C LEU A 205 9.18 -23.54 26.23
N ALA A 206 9.84 -22.52 25.68
CA ALA A 206 11.15 -22.04 26.14
C ALA A 206 11.06 -21.13 27.38
N GLN A 207 9.87 -20.75 27.84
CA GLN A 207 9.72 -19.87 29.00
C GLN A 207 10.13 -20.59 30.30
N PRO A 208 10.78 -19.86 31.25
CA PRO A 208 11.31 -20.47 32.48
C PRO A 208 10.26 -21.20 33.36
N ASP A 209 9.02 -20.73 33.33
CA ASP A 209 7.93 -21.32 34.10
C ASP A 209 7.36 -22.62 33.50
N MET A 210 7.81 -22.98 32.28
CA MET A 210 7.53 -24.27 31.65
C MET A 210 8.50 -25.38 32.10
N ALA A 211 9.68 -24.98 32.61
CA ALA A 211 10.73 -25.92 33.01
C ALA A 211 10.25 -26.82 34.16
N GLY A 212 10.45 -28.14 34.05
CA GLY A 212 10.12 -29.11 35.07
C GLY A 212 8.62 -29.41 35.25
N LYS A 213 7.76 -28.90 34.39
CA LYS A 213 6.33 -29.23 34.42
C LYS A 213 6.05 -30.63 33.86
N PRO A 214 5.11 -31.40 34.46
CA PRO A 214 4.60 -32.63 33.84
C PRO A 214 4.03 -32.33 32.44
N ALA A 215 4.22 -33.26 31.49
CA ALA A 215 3.83 -33.07 30.10
C ALA A 215 2.37 -32.64 29.91
N GLU A 216 1.43 -33.24 30.63
CA GLU A 216 0.00 -32.87 30.57
C GLU A 216 -0.28 -31.45 31.04
N ILE A 217 0.45 -30.97 32.06
CA ILE A 217 0.30 -29.59 32.57
C ILE A 217 0.90 -28.62 31.57
N ALA A 218 2.10 -28.93 31.05
CA ALA A 218 2.75 -28.13 30.04
C ALA A 218 1.88 -27.96 28.77
N GLU A 219 1.25 -29.05 28.32
CA GLU A 219 0.37 -29.02 27.16
C GLU A 219 -0.86 -28.14 27.37
N LYS A 220 -1.53 -28.25 28.52
CA LYS A 220 -2.65 -27.39 28.88
C LYS A 220 -2.28 -25.92 28.98
N MET A 221 -1.08 -25.61 29.50
CA MET A 221 -0.56 -24.24 29.56
C MET A 221 -0.29 -23.70 28.18
N VAL A 222 0.33 -24.49 27.29
CA VAL A 222 0.56 -24.12 25.89
C VAL A 222 -0.76 -23.84 25.18
N GLN A 223 -1.74 -24.71 25.27
CA GLN A 223 -3.05 -24.51 24.66
C GLN A 223 -3.75 -23.24 25.18
N GLY A 224 -3.69 -22.97 26.47
CA GLY A 224 -4.26 -21.78 27.09
C GLY A 224 -3.59 -20.49 26.58
N ARG A 225 -2.25 -20.49 26.44
CA ARG A 225 -1.49 -19.34 25.93
C ARG A 225 -1.67 -19.12 24.44
N LEU A 226 -1.70 -20.19 23.64
CA LEU A 226 -2.01 -20.10 22.20
C LEU A 226 -3.42 -19.57 21.98
N LYS A 227 -4.40 -19.99 22.77
CA LYS A 227 -5.76 -19.43 22.70
C LYS A 227 -5.77 -17.92 22.96
N LYS A 228 -5.01 -17.48 23.97
CA LYS A 228 -4.87 -16.04 24.27
C LYS A 228 -4.16 -15.30 23.12
N TYR A 229 -3.07 -15.87 22.61
CA TYR A 229 -2.35 -15.32 21.46
C TYR A 229 -3.26 -15.13 20.24
N LEU A 230 -4.04 -16.16 19.90
CA LEU A 230 -5.02 -16.09 18.81
C LEU A 230 -6.06 -14.99 19.05
N ALA A 231 -6.58 -14.85 20.28
CA ALA A 231 -7.54 -13.80 20.59
C ALA A 231 -6.94 -12.38 20.48
N GLU A 232 -5.67 -12.22 20.84
CA GLU A 232 -4.96 -10.94 20.77
C GLU A 232 -4.56 -10.56 19.34
N ASN A 233 -4.32 -11.54 18.45
CA ASN A 233 -3.79 -11.31 17.11
C ASN A 233 -4.80 -11.57 15.98
N SER A 234 -6.02 -12.03 16.27
CA SER A 234 -7.10 -12.21 15.30
C SER A 234 -8.11 -11.08 15.38
N LEU A 235 -8.32 -10.36 14.28
CA LEU A 235 -9.19 -9.19 14.20
C LEU A 235 -10.55 -9.39 14.86
N THR A 236 -11.23 -10.48 14.54
CA THR A 236 -12.60 -10.75 14.99
C THR A 236 -12.70 -10.95 16.51
N GLN A 237 -11.62 -11.36 17.18
CA GLN A 237 -11.61 -11.60 18.63
C GLN A 237 -11.08 -10.42 19.45
N GLN A 238 -10.49 -9.41 18.79
CA GLN A 238 -9.98 -8.23 19.47
C GLN A 238 -11.12 -7.36 20.03
N PRO A 239 -10.93 -6.74 21.21
CA PRO A 239 -11.82 -5.69 21.70
C PRO A 239 -11.85 -4.54 20.69
N PHE A 240 -13.04 -4.06 20.32
CA PHE A 240 -13.17 -3.03 19.30
C PHE A 240 -12.61 -1.68 19.80
N VAL A 241 -11.76 -1.03 19.03
CA VAL A 241 -11.02 0.17 19.45
C VAL A 241 -11.91 1.35 19.87
N LYS A 242 -13.12 1.46 19.29
CA LYS A 242 -14.10 2.51 19.66
C LYS A 242 -15.00 2.14 20.82
N ASP A 243 -15.17 0.86 21.09
CA ASP A 243 -15.95 0.33 22.22
C ASP A 243 -15.35 -1.00 22.72
N PRO A 244 -14.40 -0.95 23.67
CA PRO A 244 -13.73 -2.15 24.19
C PRO A 244 -14.62 -3.15 24.94
N ASN A 245 -15.89 -2.82 25.18
CA ASN A 245 -16.85 -3.72 25.84
C ASN A 245 -17.40 -4.79 24.90
N GLN A 246 -17.13 -4.69 23.59
CA GLN A 246 -17.52 -5.68 22.59
C GLN A 246 -16.32 -6.01 21.69
N THR A 247 -16.34 -7.21 21.13
CA THR A 247 -15.35 -7.62 20.13
C THR A 247 -15.70 -7.04 18.75
N VAL A 248 -14.70 -7.02 17.86
CA VAL A 248 -14.91 -6.66 16.45
C VAL A 248 -16.01 -7.54 15.82
N ALA A 249 -16.00 -8.85 16.09
CA ALA A 249 -17.04 -9.76 15.59
C ALA A 249 -18.44 -9.38 16.07
N GLU A 250 -18.60 -9.05 17.35
CA GLU A 250 -19.89 -8.64 17.92
C GLU A 250 -20.38 -7.32 17.30
N TYR A 251 -19.47 -6.34 17.12
CA TYR A 251 -19.79 -5.06 16.49
C TYR A 251 -20.30 -5.24 15.05
N VAL A 252 -19.59 -6.03 14.23
CA VAL A 252 -19.98 -6.27 12.83
C VAL A 252 -21.26 -7.10 12.75
N LYS A 253 -21.43 -8.08 13.62
CA LYS A 253 -22.65 -8.91 13.72
C LYS A 253 -23.88 -8.08 14.10
N ALA A 254 -23.74 -7.11 14.99
CA ALA A 254 -24.82 -6.18 15.33
C ALA A 254 -25.26 -5.33 14.12
N ALA A 255 -24.37 -5.10 13.16
CA ALA A 255 -24.66 -4.44 11.87
C ALA A 255 -25.17 -5.41 10.78
N GLY A 256 -25.38 -6.69 11.11
CA GLY A 256 -25.95 -7.71 10.23
C GLY A 256 -24.94 -8.38 9.30
N GLY A 257 -23.64 -8.22 9.52
CA GLY A 257 -22.57 -8.80 8.70
C GLY A 257 -21.54 -9.59 9.48
N GLU A 258 -20.52 -10.04 8.76
CA GLU A 258 -19.33 -10.69 9.30
C GLU A 258 -18.10 -10.13 8.60
N VAL A 259 -16.94 -10.16 9.27
CA VAL A 259 -15.66 -9.83 8.65
C VAL A 259 -15.30 -10.96 7.69
N VAL A 260 -15.06 -10.61 6.42
CA VAL A 260 -14.60 -11.56 5.40
C VAL A 260 -13.08 -11.55 5.33
N SER A 261 -12.50 -10.35 5.20
CA SER A 261 -11.05 -10.18 5.10
C SER A 261 -10.62 -8.74 5.36
N PHE A 262 -9.33 -8.54 5.50
CA PHE A 262 -8.72 -7.22 5.44
C PHE A 262 -7.37 -7.28 4.72
N THR A 263 -6.94 -6.14 4.20
CA THR A 263 -5.59 -5.94 3.67
C THR A 263 -5.02 -4.67 4.27
N ARG A 264 -3.81 -4.75 4.83
CA ARG A 264 -3.11 -3.61 5.41
C ARG A 264 -1.78 -3.40 4.72
N PHE A 265 -1.56 -2.18 4.24
CA PHE A 265 -0.26 -1.70 3.77
C PHE A 265 0.31 -0.70 4.77
N GLU A 266 1.63 -0.71 4.89
CA GLU A 266 2.39 0.32 5.58
C GLU A 266 3.58 0.70 4.69
N VAL A 267 3.80 2.01 4.52
CA VAL A 267 4.87 2.54 3.68
C VAL A 267 6.22 2.01 4.15
N GLY A 268 6.98 1.44 3.24
CA GLY A 268 8.32 0.91 3.52
C GLY A 268 8.36 -0.42 4.27
N ALA A 269 7.20 -0.96 4.69
CA ALA A 269 7.17 -2.26 5.36
C ALA A 269 7.70 -3.38 4.46
N VAL A 270 8.43 -4.33 5.03
CA VAL A 270 8.86 -5.53 4.31
C VAL A 270 7.61 -6.36 3.97
N SER A 271 7.34 -6.54 2.67
CA SER A 271 6.24 -7.39 2.25
C SER A 271 6.63 -8.86 2.42
N TYR A 272 6.12 -9.49 3.46
CA TYR A 272 6.07 -10.95 3.51
C TYR A 272 4.86 -11.40 2.68
N THR A 273 5.01 -11.41 1.35
CA THR A 273 3.95 -11.77 0.39
C THR A 273 3.64 -13.27 0.36
N HIS A 274 3.95 -14.01 1.41
CA HIS A 274 3.74 -15.46 1.46
C HIS A 274 2.53 -15.90 2.27
N LEU A 275 1.68 -14.99 2.78
CA LEU A 275 0.72 -15.36 3.82
C LEU A 275 -0.76 -15.13 3.51
N THR A 276 -1.14 -14.88 2.25
CA THR A 276 -2.56 -14.94 1.87
C THR A 276 -2.72 -15.57 0.50
N LEU A 277 -2.71 -16.91 0.44
CA LEU A 277 -3.35 -17.59 -0.67
C LEU A 277 -4.86 -17.52 -0.40
N PRO A 278 -5.68 -16.99 -1.31
CA PRO A 278 -7.11 -17.12 -1.19
C PRO A 278 -7.46 -18.61 -1.25
N THR A 279 -8.14 -19.10 -0.25
CA THR A 279 -8.74 -20.43 -0.29
C THR A 279 -9.79 -20.40 -1.40
N ILE A 280 -9.44 -20.88 -2.58
CA ILE A 280 -10.42 -21.11 -3.66
C ILE A 280 -11.28 -22.28 -3.19
N TYR A 281 -12.48 -21.97 -2.72
CA TYR A 281 -13.52 -23.00 -2.60
C TYR A 281 -13.91 -23.39 -4.04
N SER A 282 -13.38 -24.53 -4.50
CA SER A 282 -13.95 -25.23 -5.67
C SER A 282 -15.26 -25.85 -5.24
N VAL A 283 -16.34 -25.48 -5.91
CA VAL A 283 -17.64 -26.15 -5.86
C VAL A 283 -17.52 -27.50 -6.54
#